data_4b1489fa642b9fdf5c3e3011773fb3d3
#
_entry.id   4b1489fa642b9fdf5c3e3011773fb3d3
#
_cell.length_a   1.000
_cell.length_b   1.000
_cell.length_c   1.000
_cell.angle_alpha   90.00
_cell.angle_beta   90.00
_cell.angle_gamma   90.00
#
_symmetry.space_group_name_H-M   'P 1'
#
loop_
_entity.id
_entity.type
_entity.pdbx_description
1 polymer ?
#
loop_
_entity_poly.entity_id
_entity_poly.type
_entity_poly.pdbx_seq_one_letter_code
_entity_poly.pdbx_strand_id
1 'polypeptide(L)'
;MTLLKSLCVFFFLLAISFTFTQAARFDITNNCPYTVWPAALPTGGGQQLTQGQTWSLDVPAGTTSGRIWGRTGCNFDGSGRGSCSTGDCGGVLQCKLSGAPPTTLAEFSLNQFNNLDFYDLSVIDGFNVPMQLSPTSGGCTTLTCLADKCPDAYLFPDDNTKTHSCPSGTNYRLVFCP
;
A
#
# COMPACT_ATOMS: atom_id res chain seq x y z
N MET A 1 36.85 48.52 -44.44
CA MET A 1 37.30 47.31 -43.71
C MET A 1 36.45 47.21 -42.42
N THR A 2 35.34 46.50 -42.52
CA THR A 2 34.36 46.31 -41.43
C THR A 2 34.46 44.89 -40.95
N LEU A 3 34.97 44.72 -39.71
CA LEU A 3 35.04 43.42 -39.03
C LEU A 3 33.62 42.99 -38.60
N LEU A 4 33.15 41.91 -39.21
CA LEU A 4 31.92 41.24 -38.79
C LEU A 4 32.26 40.38 -37.56
N LYS A 5 31.82 40.78 -36.38
CA LYS A 5 31.93 39.97 -35.19
C LYS A 5 30.79 38.92 -35.20
N SER A 6 31.15 37.68 -35.45
CA SER A 6 30.26 36.52 -35.33
C SER A 6 29.98 36.27 -33.86
N LEU A 7 28.74 36.48 -33.45
CA LEU A 7 28.24 36.16 -32.10
C LEU A 7 27.70 34.72 -32.11
N CYS A 8 28.53 33.76 -31.68
CA CYS A 8 28.08 32.40 -31.45
C CYS A 8 27.23 32.36 -30.17
N VAL A 9 25.93 32.32 -30.34
CA VAL A 9 25.00 32.09 -29.25
C VAL A 9 24.95 30.58 -28.98
N PHE A 10 25.62 30.11 -27.94
CA PHE A 10 25.46 28.74 -27.41
C PHE A 10 24.12 28.64 -26.71
N PHE A 11 23.12 28.07 -27.34
CA PHE A 11 21.92 27.61 -26.66
C PHE A 11 22.26 26.35 -25.84
N PHE A 12 22.46 26.53 -24.54
CA PHE A 12 22.42 25.40 -23.60
C PHE A 12 20.97 24.94 -23.48
N LEU A 13 20.61 23.87 -24.23
CA LEU A 13 19.41 23.13 -23.97
C LEU A 13 19.57 22.39 -22.63
N LEU A 14 19.05 22.99 -21.56
CA LEU A 14 18.90 22.31 -20.28
C LEU A 14 17.82 21.26 -20.46
N ALA A 15 18.22 20.02 -20.74
CA ALA A 15 17.31 18.88 -20.71
C ALA A 15 16.89 18.65 -19.26
N ILE A 16 15.74 19.22 -18.88
CA ILE A 16 15.11 18.91 -17.60
C ILE A 16 14.56 17.49 -17.73
N SER A 17 15.31 16.52 -17.24
CA SER A 17 14.83 15.15 -17.10
C SER A 17 13.75 15.15 -16.02
N PHE A 18 12.48 15.18 -16.42
CA PHE A 18 11.38 14.88 -15.53
C PHE A 18 11.47 13.38 -15.22
N THR A 19 12.05 13.04 -14.08
CA THR A 19 11.86 11.71 -13.52
C THR A 19 10.40 11.62 -13.09
N PHE A 20 9.57 10.99 -13.92
CA PHE A 20 8.25 10.59 -13.45
C PHE A 20 8.47 9.55 -12.35
N THR A 21 8.31 9.98 -11.11
CA THR A 21 8.19 9.04 -9.99
C THR A 21 6.86 8.33 -10.18
N GLN A 22 6.91 7.11 -10.72
CA GLN A 22 5.72 6.34 -11.01
C GLN A 22 5.12 5.86 -9.70
N ALA A 23 3.88 6.28 -9.40
CA ALA A 23 3.13 5.77 -8.27
C ALA A 23 2.83 4.27 -8.49
N ALA A 24 2.86 3.49 -7.42
CA ALA A 24 2.34 2.12 -7.43
C ALA A 24 0.84 2.15 -7.14
N ARG A 25 0.06 1.45 -7.95
CA ARG A 25 -1.37 1.31 -7.73
C ARG A 25 -1.67 0.05 -6.94
N PHE A 26 -2.44 0.20 -5.89
CA PHE A 26 -3.02 -0.89 -5.12
C PHE A 26 -4.52 -0.99 -5.44
N ASP A 27 -4.94 -2.10 -6.05
CA ASP A 27 -6.35 -2.44 -6.21
C ASP A 27 -6.78 -3.32 -5.03
N ILE A 28 -7.57 -2.74 -4.12
CA ILE A 28 -7.97 -3.33 -2.84
C ILE A 28 -9.41 -3.82 -2.96
N THR A 29 -9.61 -5.14 -2.98
CA THR A 29 -10.92 -5.76 -3.22
C THR A 29 -11.43 -6.47 -1.98
N ASN A 30 -12.70 -6.32 -1.68
CA ASN A 30 -13.39 -7.07 -0.64
C ASN A 30 -14.19 -8.24 -1.25
N ASN A 31 -13.71 -9.47 -1.07
CA ASN A 31 -14.45 -10.70 -1.42
C ASN A 31 -15.14 -11.34 -0.20
N CYS A 32 -14.94 -10.79 1.01
CA CYS A 32 -15.62 -11.33 2.20
C CYS A 32 -17.15 -11.22 2.06
N PRO A 33 -17.91 -12.14 2.65
CA PRO A 33 -19.38 -12.09 2.64
C PRO A 33 -19.94 -11.00 3.58
N TYR A 34 -19.06 -10.16 4.13
CA TYR A 34 -19.39 -9.03 4.99
C TYR A 34 -18.64 -7.77 4.55
N THR A 35 -19.11 -6.63 5.00
CA THR A 35 -18.46 -5.34 4.74
C THR A 35 -17.11 -5.26 5.45
N VAL A 36 -16.09 -4.83 4.72
CA VAL A 36 -14.75 -4.48 5.23
C VAL A 36 -14.55 -2.99 5.01
N TRP A 37 -13.92 -2.32 5.95
CA TRP A 37 -13.47 -0.93 5.81
C TRP A 37 -11.95 -0.89 5.71
N PRO A 38 -11.38 -1.11 4.50
CA PRO A 38 -9.94 -0.98 4.35
C PRO A 38 -9.47 0.40 4.79
N ALA A 39 -8.25 0.42 5.32
CA ALA A 39 -7.53 1.64 5.64
C ALA A 39 -6.09 1.52 5.15
N ALA A 40 -5.48 2.67 4.80
CA ALA A 40 -4.14 2.74 4.28
C ALA A 40 -3.39 3.97 4.79
N LEU A 41 -2.12 3.81 5.10
CA LEU A 41 -1.19 4.85 5.52
C LEU A 41 0.15 4.71 4.77
N PRO A 42 0.87 5.81 4.57
CA PRO A 42 0.54 7.20 4.91
C PRO A 42 -0.47 7.84 3.96
N THR A 43 -0.81 7.18 2.87
CA THR A 43 -1.73 7.66 1.83
C THR A 43 -2.99 6.80 1.80
N GLY A 44 -4.15 7.42 1.62
CA GLY A 44 -5.43 6.72 1.41
C GLY A 44 -6.45 6.95 2.51
N GLY A 45 -6.07 6.92 3.78
CA GLY A 45 -7.00 7.06 4.90
C GLY A 45 -7.88 5.84 5.07
N GLY A 46 -9.10 5.82 4.51
CA GLY A 46 -9.97 4.66 4.60
C GLY A 46 -11.26 4.78 3.80
N GLN A 47 -11.84 3.64 3.46
CA GLN A 47 -13.06 3.53 2.66
C GLN A 47 -13.92 2.36 3.16
N GLN A 48 -15.20 2.36 2.84
CA GLN A 48 -16.11 1.23 3.03
C GLN A 48 -16.21 0.42 1.74
N LEU A 49 -16.06 -0.90 1.82
CA LEU A 49 -16.26 -1.82 0.71
C LEU A 49 -17.24 -2.91 1.10
N THR A 50 -18.37 -3.00 0.40
CA THR A 50 -19.23 -4.18 0.44
C THR A 50 -18.62 -5.28 -0.42
N GLN A 51 -19.17 -6.51 -0.33
CA GLN A 51 -18.66 -7.64 -1.10
C GLN A 51 -18.57 -7.33 -2.60
N GLY A 52 -17.45 -7.68 -3.21
CA GLY A 52 -17.15 -7.48 -4.64
C GLY A 52 -16.68 -6.07 -5.01
N GLN A 53 -16.70 -5.11 -4.09
CA GLN A 53 -16.20 -3.77 -4.38
C GLN A 53 -14.68 -3.67 -4.29
N THR A 54 -14.13 -2.78 -5.12
CA THR A 54 -12.68 -2.48 -5.19
C THR A 54 -12.43 -1.00 -4.97
N TRP A 55 -11.43 -0.70 -4.16
CA TRP A 55 -10.84 0.62 -3.98
C TRP A 55 -9.46 0.66 -4.63
N SER A 56 -9.29 1.53 -5.63
CA SER A 56 -7.98 1.76 -6.25
C SER A 56 -7.28 2.92 -5.56
N LEU A 57 -6.06 2.68 -5.10
CA LEU A 57 -5.25 3.62 -4.36
C LEU A 57 -3.90 3.78 -5.06
N ASP A 58 -3.58 5.00 -5.48
CA ASP A 58 -2.26 5.35 -5.99
C ASP A 58 -1.35 5.82 -4.85
N VAL A 59 -0.22 5.14 -4.67
CA VAL A 59 0.76 5.41 -3.62
C VAL A 59 2.04 5.94 -4.26
N PRO A 60 2.53 7.13 -3.88
CA PRO A 60 3.73 7.72 -4.46
C PRO A 60 4.96 6.82 -4.31
N ALA A 61 5.80 6.78 -5.35
CA ALA A 61 7.13 6.17 -5.24
C ALA A 61 7.96 6.85 -4.14
N GLY A 62 8.79 6.08 -3.44
CA GLY A 62 9.54 6.57 -2.29
C GLY A 62 8.76 6.52 -0.97
N THR A 63 7.49 6.11 -0.98
CA THR A 63 6.73 5.87 0.25
C THR A 63 7.41 4.77 1.07
N THR A 64 7.66 5.05 2.35
CA THR A 64 8.20 4.10 3.32
C THR A 64 7.19 3.79 4.41
N SER A 65 7.32 2.63 5.06
CA SER A 65 6.47 2.21 6.17
C SER A 65 4.98 2.27 5.84
N GLY A 66 4.65 2.03 4.56
CA GLY A 66 3.27 1.95 4.11
C GLY A 66 2.58 0.71 4.67
N ARG A 67 1.30 0.83 4.98
CA ARG A 67 0.49 -0.30 5.45
C ARG A 67 -0.95 -0.19 5.02
N ILE A 68 -1.54 -1.34 4.71
CA ILE A 68 -2.97 -1.48 4.41
C ILE A 68 -3.52 -2.59 5.30
N TRP A 69 -4.71 -2.35 5.88
CA TRP A 69 -5.41 -3.34 6.70
C TRP A 69 -6.92 -3.27 6.51
N GLY A 70 -7.61 -4.34 6.90
CA GLY A 70 -9.06 -4.39 6.93
C GLY A 70 -9.59 -4.09 8.33
N ARG A 71 -10.60 -3.23 8.41
CA ARG A 71 -11.39 -3.00 9.63
C ARG A 71 -12.73 -3.72 9.51
N THR A 72 -13.24 -4.26 10.60
CA THR A 72 -14.52 -4.97 10.61
C THR A 72 -15.47 -4.47 11.69
N GLY A 73 -16.78 -4.68 11.47
CA GLY A 73 -17.81 -4.29 12.43
C GLY A 73 -17.81 -2.79 12.70
N CYS A 74 -17.57 -1.98 11.67
CA CYS A 74 -17.53 -0.54 11.83
C CYS A 74 -18.95 0.07 11.75
N ASN A 75 -19.14 1.14 12.51
CA ASN A 75 -20.31 1.99 12.46
C ASN A 75 -19.87 3.46 12.48
N PHE A 76 -19.93 4.12 11.32
CA PHE A 76 -19.56 5.50 11.14
C PHE A 76 -20.80 6.34 10.83
N ASP A 77 -20.87 7.54 11.41
CA ASP A 77 -21.87 8.56 11.08
C ASP A 77 -21.56 9.28 9.76
N GLY A 78 -22.45 10.19 9.34
CA GLY A 78 -22.28 10.97 8.11
C GLY A 78 -21.06 11.90 8.10
N SER A 79 -20.41 12.13 9.23
CA SER A 79 -19.15 12.88 9.36
C SER A 79 -17.92 11.98 9.34
N GLY A 80 -18.09 10.66 9.23
CA GLY A 80 -17.02 9.67 9.27
C GLY A 80 -16.47 9.42 10.67
N ARG A 81 -17.24 9.71 11.73
CA ARG A 81 -16.91 9.39 13.12
C ARG A 81 -17.66 8.16 13.58
N GLY A 82 -17.00 7.32 14.37
CA GLY A 82 -17.58 6.08 14.83
C GLY A 82 -16.57 5.17 15.47
N SER A 83 -16.69 3.86 15.26
CA SER A 83 -15.75 2.87 15.76
C SER A 83 -15.83 1.58 14.94
N CYS A 84 -14.79 0.75 15.03
CA CYS A 84 -14.75 -0.59 14.47
C CYS A 84 -14.49 -1.63 15.54
N SER A 85 -15.00 -2.84 15.35
CA SER A 85 -14.74 -3.97 16.25
C SER A 85 -13.28 -4.43 16.19
N THR A 86 -12.65 -4.39 15.01
CA THR A 86 -11.23 -4.69 14.81
C THR A 86 -10.58 -3.65 13.90
N GLY A 87 -9.30 -3.37 14.13
CA GLY A 87 -8.50 -2.48 13.30
C GLY A 87 -8.86 -1.00 13.39
N ASP A 88 -9.60 -0.57 14.42
CA ASP A 88 -10.01 0.82 14.60
C ASP A 88 -8.80 1.77 14.67
N CYS A 89 -8.90 2.92 14.03
CA CYS A 89 -7.83 3.92 13.95
C CYS A 89 -8.18 5.23 14.66
N GLY A 90 -8.77 5.14 15.84
CA GLY A 90 -9.15 6.31 16.65
C GLY A 90 -10.54 6.86 16.32
N GLY A 91 -11.46 5.98 15.92
CA GLY A 91 -12.87 6.33 15.75
C GLY A 91 -13.17 7.17 14.52
N VAL A 92 -12.37 7.06 13.46
CA VAL A 92 -12.56 7.82 12.22
C VAL A 92 -12.52 6.92 10.98
N LEU A 93 -13.33 7.23 9.99
CA LEU A 93 -13.29 6.54 8.69
C LEU A 93 -11.96 6.77 7.98
N GLN A 94 -11.51 8.02 7.95
CA GLN A 94 -10.25 8.44 7.33
C GLN A 94 -9.10 8.33 8.33
N CYS A 95 -8.41 7.19 8.32
CA CYS A 95 -7.33 6.89 9.25
C CYS A 95 -6.13 7.84 9.07
N LYS A 96 -5.57 8.28 10.19
CA LYS A 96 -4.30 9.00 10.31
C LYS A 96 -3.34 8.30 11.28
N LEU A 97 -3.82 7.25 11.93
CA LEU A 97 -3.12 6.40 12.87
C LEU A 97 -3.28 4.94 12.44
N SER A 98 -2.37 4.09 12.88
CA SER A 98 -2.46 2.65 12.69
C SER A 98 -3.72 2.08 13.35
N GLY A 99 -4.22 0.97 12.79
CA GLY A 99 -5.33 0.24 13.37
C GLY A 99 -4.96 -0.40 14.71
N ALA A 100 -5.91 -0.39 15.65
CA ALA A 100 -5.76 -1.12 16.89
C ALA A 100 -5.81 -2.64 16.64
N PRO A 101 -4.95 -3.44 17.28
CA PRO A 101 -5.02 -4.91 17.22
C PRO A 101 -6.38 -5.48 17.62
N PRO A 102 -6.80 -6.64 17.02
CA PRO A 102 -6.05 -7.43 16.04
C PRO A 102 -6.16 -6.86 14.64
N THR A 103 -5.04 -6.92 13.86
CA THR A 103 -4.99 -6.50 12.46
C THR A 103 -4.06 -7.37 11.63
N THR A 104 -4.58 -7.95 10.53
CA THR A 104 -3.76 -8.47 9.45
C THR A 104 -3.27 -7.30 8.62
N LEU A 105 -1.95 -7.16 8.45
CA LEU A 105 -1.35 -6.04 7.74
C LEU A 105 -0.73 -6.50 6.42
N ALA A 106 -0.88 -5.70 5.36
CA ALA A 106 0.01 -5.66 4.23
C ALA A 106 0.93 -4.46 4.40
N GLU A 107 2.23 -4.69 4.49
CA GLU A 107 3.23 -3.65 4.70
C GLU A 107 4.09 -3.49 3.46
N PHE A 108 4.54 -2.25 3.17
CA PHE A 108 5.33 -2.00 1.97
C PHE A 108 6.22 -0.75 2.11
N SER A 109 7.30 -0.75 1.31
CA SER A 109 8.16 0.41 1.06
C SER A 109 8.49 0.45 -0.43
N LEU A 110 8.10 1.52 -1.12
CA LEU A 110 8.15 1.61 -2.57
C LEU A 110 9.38 2.36 -3.04
N ASN A 111 9.97 1.90 -4.17
CA ASN A 111 11.13 2.52 -4.81
C ASN A 111 12.27 2.81 -3.83
N GLN A 112 12.72 1.78 -3.14
CA GLN A 112 13.80 1.83 -2.19
C GLN A 112 15.14 1.43 -2.83
N PHE A 113 16.05 0.88 -2.05
CA PHE A 113 17.37 0.44 -2.48
C PHE A 113 17.31 -0.42 -3.78
N ASN A 114 18.18 -0.14 -4.74
CA ASN A 114 18.26 -0.78 -6.06
C ASN A 114 16.97 -0.65 -6.91
N ASN A 115 16.15 0.38 -6.73
CA ASN A 115 14.86 0.55 -7.41
C ASN A 115 13.93 -0.65 -7.20
N LEU A 116 13.85 -1.13 -5.97
CA LEU A 116 12.96 -2.20 -5.56
C LEU A 116 11.85 -1.68 -4.65
N ASP A 117 10.69 -2.29 -4.77
CA ASP A 117 9.64 -2.25 -3.78
C ASP A 117 9.86 -3.43 -2.83
N PHE A 118 9.70 -3.21 -1.53
CA PHE A 118 9.70 -4.25 -0.51
C PHE A 118 8.30 -4.38 0.08
N TYR A 119 7.83 -5.58 0.29
CA TYR A 119 6.49 -5.85 0.79
C TYR A 119 6.44 -7.15 1.59
N ASP A 120 5.49 -7.21 2.51
CA ASP A 120 5.20 -8.40 3.32
C ASP A 120 3.76 -8.41 3.82
N LEU A 121 3.36 -9.53 4.42
CA LEU A 121 2.20 -9.62 5.29
C LEU A 121 2.67 -9.76 6.74
N SER A 122 1.89 -9.23 7.68
CA SER A 122 2.19 -9.32 9.11
C SER A 122 0.92 -9.62 9.91
N VAL A 123 1.05 -10.52 10.86
CA VAL A 123 0.06 -10.80 11.92
C VAL A 123 0.69 -10.67 13.31
N ILE A 124 1.78 -9.90 13.43
CA ILE A 124 2.40 -9.55 14.72
C ILE A 124 1.37 -8.84 15.59
N ASP A 125 0.56 -7.95 15.00
CA ASP A 125 -0.56 -7.25 15.64
C ASP A 125 -1.84 -8.10 15.70
N GLY A 126 -1.74 -9.41 15.46
CA GLY A 126 -2.85 -10.34 15.42
C GLY A 126 -3.49 -10.48 14.04
N PHE A 127 -4.35 -11.50 13.92
CA PHE A 127 -5.10 -11.80 12.70
C PHE A 127 -6.57 -11.37 12.89
N ASN A 128 -7.14 -10.70 11.88
CA ASN A 128 -8.57 -10.36 11.89
C ASN A 128 -9.32 -10.66 10.57
N VAL A 129 -8.68 -10.47 9.41
CA VAL A 129 -9.31 -10.72 8.10
C VAL A 129 -8.33 -11.48 7.21
N PRO A 130 -8.76 -12.56 6.52
CA PRO A 130 -7.95 -13.23 5.50
C PRO A 130 -7.51 -12.24 4.42
N MET A 131 -6.25 -12.34 4.00
CA MET A 131 -5.67 -11.38 3.06
C MET A 131 -4.72 -12.06 2.06
N GLN A 132 -4.74 -11.60 0.83
CA GLN A 132 -3.74 -11.93 -0.19
C GLN A 132 -3.18 -10.64 -0.79
N LEU A 133 -1.86 -10.57 -0.96
CA LEU A 133 -1.16 -9.49 -1.64
C LEU A 133 -0.42 -10.06 -2.85
N SER A 134 -0.80 -9.61 -4.04
CA SER A 134 -0.27 -10.11 -5.31
C SER A 134 0.32 -8.96 -6.13
N PRO A 135 1.65 -8.92 -6.35
CA PRO A 135 2.24 -8.03 -7.34
C PRO A 135 1.75 -8.37 -8.75
N THR A 136 1.61 -7.35 -9.62
CA THR A 136 1.18 -7.55 -11.01
C THR A 136 2.33 -7.86 -11.96
N SER A 137 3.57 -7.61 -11.55
CA SER A 137 4.77 -7.95 -12.33
C SER A 137 5.09 -9.45 -12.23
N GLY A 138 5.44 -10.06 -13.37
CA GLY A 138 5.85 -11.45 -13.40
C GLY A 138 7.12 -11.71 -12.59
N GLY A 139 7.19 -12.88 -11.92
CA GLY A 139 8.35 -13.29 -11.12
C GLY A 139 8.36 -12.79 -9.68
N CYS A 140 7.38 -11.98 -9.26
CA CYS A 140 7.22 -11.55 -7.88
C CYS A 140 6.33 -12.50 -7.09
N THR A 141 6.58 -12.65 -5.80
CA THR A 141 5.89 -13.60 -4.93
C THR A 141 4.51 -13.07 -4.52
N THR A 142 3.47 -13.87 -4.71
CA THR A 142 2.17 -13.64 -4.08
C THR A 142 2.20 -14.15 -2.65
N LEU A 143 1.70 -13.35 -1.70
CA LEU A 143 1.63 -13.67 -0.28
C LEU A 143 0.17 -13.90 0.12
N THR A 144 -0.09 -14.94 0.92
CA THR A 144 -1.45 -15.30 1.34
C THR A 144 -1.50 -15.60 2.83
N CYS A 145 -2.41 -14.95 3.54
CA CYS A 145 -2.66 -15.18 4.95
C CYS A 145 -4.14 -15.46 5.19
N LEU A 146 -4.48 -16.71 5.52
CA LEU A 146 -5.87 -17.16 5.71
C LEU A 146 -6.24 -17.42 7.17
N ALA A 147 -5.26 -17.40 8.07
CA ALA A 147 -5.42 -17.72 9.49
C ALA A 147 -4.34 -17.03 10.34
N ASP A 148 -4.47 -17.09 11.64
CA ASP A 148 -3.60 -16.45 12.64
C ASP A 148 -2.12 -16.89 12.63
N LYS A 149 -1.80 -17.98 11.95
CA LYS A 149 -0.43 -18.53 11.84
C LYS A 149 -0.06 -18.83 10.41
N CYS A 150 -0.39 -17.91 9.51
CA CYS A 150 -0.08 -18.10 8.10
C CYS A 150 1.43 -18.07 7.83
N PRO A 151 1.95 -19.00 7.01
CA PRO A 151 3.39 -19.15 6.80
C PRO A 151 4.01 -17.99 6.01
N ASP A 152 3.23 -17.26 5.21
CA ASP A 152 3.72 -16.16 4.37
C ASP A 152 3.81 -14.84 5.13
N ALA A 153 3.35 -14.77 6.38
CA ALA A 153 3.34 -13.54 7.15
C ALA A 153 4.37 -13.56 8.30
N TYR A 154 4.78 -12.37 8.71
CA TYR A 154 5.49 -12.19 9.97
C TYR A 154 4.60 -12.60 11.15
N LEU A 155 5.09 -13.55 11.94
CA LEU A 155 4.47 -13.96 13.20
C LEU A 155 5.19 -13.34 14.41
N PHE A 156 6.45 -12.96 14.24
CA PHE A 156 7.32 -12.42 15.28
C PHE A 156 8.18 -11.28 14.71
N PRO A 157 8.51 -10.25 15.48
CA PRO A 157 9.28 -9.10 15.02
C PRO A 157 10.72 -9.42 14.59
N ASP A 158 11.28 -10.52 15.06
CA ASP A 158 12.65 -10.97 14.78
C ASP A 158 12.76 -11.98 13.62
N ASP A 159 11.66 -12.31 12.96
CA ASP A 159 11.66 -13.10 11.72
C ASP A 159 12.12 -12.21 10.54
N ASN A 160 13.28 -12.49 9.96
CA ASN A 160 13.84 -11.72 8.86
C ASN A 160 13.63 -12.38 7.48
N THR A 161 12.70 -13.33 7.36
CA THR A 161 12.53 -14.15 6.16
C THR A 161 11.28 -13.86 5.34
N LYS A 162 10.39 -12.98 5.81
CA LYS A 162 9.06 -12.75 5.22
C LYS A 162 8.96 -11.55 4.30
N THR A 163 9.95 -10.65 4.30
CA THR A 163 9.98 -9.54 3.36
C THR A 163 10.37 -10.02 1.97
N HIS A 164 9.58 -9.67 0.97
CA HIS A 164 9.81 -9.93 -0.44
C HIS A 164 10.11 -8.63 -1.18
N SER A 165 10.65 -8.74 -2.39
CA SER A 165 10.93 -7.57 -3.23
C SER A 165 10.43 -7.77 -4.65
N CYS A 166 10.15 -6.65 -5.31
CA CYS A 166 9.69 -6.56 -6.68
C CYS A 166 10.33 -5.34 -7.36
N PRO A 167 10.51 -5.31 -8.68
CA PRO A 167 10.95 -4.10 -9.37
C PRO A 167 10.00 -2.93 -9.08
N SER A 168 10.57 -1.75 -8.84
CA SER A 168 9.82 -0.52 -8.62
C SER A 168 8.91 -0.19 -9.80
N GLY A 169 7.75 0.40 -9.51
CA GLY A 169 6.69 0.65 -10.49
C GLY A 169 5.77 -0.55 -10.72
N THR A 170 5.91 -1.61 -9.94
CA THR A 170 4.95 -2.71 -9.87
C THR A 170 3.64 -2.23 -9.25
N ASN A 171 2.51 -2.67 -9.80
CA ASN A 171 1.20 -2.50 -9.18
C ASN A 171 0.85 -3.75 -8.36
N TYR A 172 -0.11 -3.59 -7.45
CA TYR A 172 -0.46 -4.62 -6.48
C TYR A 172 -1.97 -4.85 -6.44
N ARG A 173 -2.37 -6.09 -6.24
CA ARG A 173 -3.74 -6.47 -5.89
C ARG A 173 -3.75 -6.94 -4.45
N LEU A 174 -4.60 -6.34 -3.64
CA LEU A 174 -4.86 -6.78 -2.28
C LEU A 174 -6.31 -7.27 -2.22
N VAL A 175 -6.50 -8.51 -1.78
CA VAL A 175 -7.82 -9.14 -1.70
C VAL A 175 -8.07 -9.55 -0.26
N PHE A 176 -9.15 -9.08 0.32
CA PHE A 176 -9.70 -9.60 1.57
C PHE A 176 -10.57 -10.80 1.28
N CYS A 177 -10.41 -11.90 2.03
CA CYS A 177 -11.04 -13.20 1.82
C CYS A 177 -10.83 -13.73 0.38
N PRO A 178 -9.57 -13.97 -0.03
CA PRO A 178 -9.23 -14.42 -1.37
C PRO A 178 -9.78 -15.79 -1.72
#